data_ca32e9bcd01e29b25b5ff2dd6a79d34e
#
_entry.id   ca32e9bcd01e29b25b5ff2dd6a79d34e
#
_cell.length_a   1.000
_cell.length_b   1.000
_cell.length_c   1.000
_cell.angle_alpha   90.00
_cell.angle_beta   90.00
_cell.angle_gamma   90.00
#
_symmetry.space_group_name_H-M   'P 1'
#
loop_
_entity.id
_entity.type
_entity.pdbx_description
1 polymer ?
#
loop_
_entity_poly.entity_id
_entity_poly.type
_entity_poly.pdbx_seq_one_letter_code
_entity_poly.pdbx_strand_id
1 'polypeptide(L)'
;MFVLETRKDALLKPLQAAVGVVERKHTLPILANVLIEPVDDRTALVATDLELEITTWTSQATVAETALTVSARKLLDICRALPDGEVIKLELDGEQLKLRAGKSRFSLQTLPARDFPRMQLARAGATFHAMSQARTENTQFSLQNPTWSDSSRIWPTEGEAIRLSLPQRRLRHLLARVQYAMAVQDIRYYLNGLLISLQGDRLVVAATDGHRLALDATTLPDTHEQGVDVILPRKTVQELIKLLDESETPVDVQLSRSQVMIAQSGFELRSKVVDGKFPDYQRVIPSGYEKSFVIERERLNQALARTAILTNEKYRGVRLALTHGSLRLSCNNNEQEEAQEELEVDYQKDPLDISFNVQYLQDVLNNLDSETVQCSFGDASSSMLITAPGEEHFRYVVMPMRI
;
A
#
# COMPACT_ATOMS: atom_id res chain seq x y z
N MET A 1 -11.48 -36.66 -3.33
CA MET A 1 -10.63 -36.24 -2.17
C MET A 1 -11.21 -34.98 -1.61
N PHE A 2 -11.32 -34.92 -0.30
CA PHE A 2 -11.79 -33.72 0.39
C PHE A 2 -10.76 -32.58 0.30
N VAL A 3 -11.23 -31.35 0.08
CA VAL A 3 -10.36 -30.17 -0.01
C VAL A 3 -10.68 -29.17 1.09
N LEU A 4 -11.97 -28.78 1.23
CA LEU A 4 -12.34 -27.74 2.19
C LEU A 4 -13.85 -27.77 2.44
N GLU A 5 -14.25 -27.56 3.69
CA GLU A 5 -15.62 -27.24 4.04
C GLU A 5 -15.62 -26.04 4.99
N THR A 6 -16.28 -24.97 4.59
CA THR A 6 -16.28 -23.71 5.36
C THR A 6 -17.49 -22.85 5.01
N ARG A 7 -17.78 -21.86 5.83
CA ARG A 7 -18.79 -20.84 5.50
C ARG A 7 -18.28 -19.89 4.42
N LYS A 8 -19.18 -19.39 3.55
CA LYS A 8 -18.87 -18.38 2.54
C LYS A 8 -18.05 -17.24 3.11
N ASP A 9 -18.47 -16.67 4.23
CA ASP A 9 -17.85 -15.48 4.82
C ASP A 9 -16.40 -15.74 5.25
N ALA A 10 -16.10 -16.95 5.73
CA ALA A 10 -14.76 -17.37 6.15
C ALA A 10 -13.81 -17.60 4.97
N LEU A 11 -14.34 -17.93 3.78
CA LEU A 11 -13.55 -18.11 2.56
C LEU A 11 -13.42 -16.83 1.75
N LEU A 12 -14.44 -15.98 1.74
CA LEU A 12 -14.54 -14.84 0.82
C LEU A 12 -13.42 -13.82 1.05
N LYS A 13 -13.19 -13.39 2.29
CA LYS A 13 -12.17 -12.38 2.62
C LYS A 13 -10.75 -12.85 2.30
N PRO A 14 -10.29 -14.05 2.72
CA PRO A 14 -8.99 -14.59 2.33
C PRO A 14 -8.82 -14.73 0.81
N LEU A 15 -9.86 -15.20 0.11
CA LEU A 15 -9.83 -15.38 -1.34
C LEU A 15 -9.78 -14.04 -2.09
N GLN A 16 -10.48 -13.01 -1.60
CA GLN A 16 -10.40 -11.65 -2.17
C GLN A 16 -8.97 -11.09 -2.07
N ALA A 17 -8.33 -11.28 -0.93
CA ALA A 17 -6.94 -10.88 -0.73
C ALA A 17 -6.00 -11.61 -1.70
N ALA A 18 -6.12 -12.94 -1.82
CA ALA A 18 -5.32 -13.73 -2.75
C ALA A 18 -5.53 -13.29 -4.21
N VAL A 19 -6.78 -13.04 -4.64
CA VAL A 19 -7.10 -12.58 -6.01
C VAL A 19 -6.53 -11.20 -6.33
N GLY A 20 -6.29 -10.35 -5.32
CA GLY A 20 -5.64 -9.04 -5.50
C GLY A 20 -4.27 -9.12 -6.15
N VAL A 21 -3.52 -10.17 -5.87
CA VAL A 21 -2.19 -10.41 -6.45
C VAL A 21 -2.27 -10.94 -7.88
N VAL A 22 -3.34 -11.67 -8.23
CA VAL A 22 -3.51 -12.33 -9.53
C VAL A 22 -3.73 -11.29 -10.64
N GLU A 23 -2.83 -11.23 -11.61
CA GLU A 23 -2.97 -10.34 -12.77
C GLU A 23 -4.01 -10.87 -13.78
N ARG A 24 -4.48 -9.97 -14.65
CA ARG A 24 -5.49 -10.31 -15.67
C ARG A 24 -4.91 -11.05 -16.87
N LYS A 25 -3.63 -10.81 -17.17
CA LYS A 25 -2.93 -11.40 -18.31
C LYS A 25 -1.61 -11.97 -17.85
N HIS A 26 -1.42 -13.26 -18.03
CA HIS A 26 -0.18 -13.97 -17.71
C HIS A 26 0.28 -14.80 -18.89
N THR A 27 1.59 -14.97 -19.02
CA THR A 27 2.20 -15.92 -19.94
C THR A 27 2.09 -17.36 -19.42
N LEU A 28 2.01 -17.53 -18.09
CA LEU A 28 1.86 -18.84 -17.44
C LEU A 28 0.44 -18.98 -16.89
N PRO A 29 -0.39 -19.91 -17.42
CA PRO A 29 -1.79 -20.07 -16.99
C PRO A 29 -1.97 -20.33 -15.49
N ILE A 30 -1.02 -21.00 -14.84
CA ILE A 30 -1.09 -21.34 -13.42
C ILE A 30 -1.06 -20.09 -12.50
N LEU A 31 -0.50 -18.97 -12.94
CA LEU A 31 -0.50 -17.70 -12.20
C LEU A 31 -1.88 -17.04 -12.13
N ALA A 32 -2.85 -17.53 -12.94
CA ALA A 32 -4.25 -17.12 -12.80
C ALA A 32 -5.00 -17.94 -11.74
N ASN A 33 -4.34 -18.92 -11.14
CA ASN A 33 -4.91 -19.80 -10.13
C ASN A 33 -4.54 -19.34 -8.71
N VAL A 34 -5.34 -19.77 -7.76
CA VAL A 34 -5.00 -19.80 -6.34
C VAL A 34 -4.63 -21.24 -5.98
N LEU A 35 -3.52 -21.43 -5.29
CA LEU A 35 -3.15 -22.68 -4.67
C LEU A 35 -3.91 -22.80 -3.34
N ILE A 36 -4.59 -23.92 -3.16
CA ILE A 36 -5.25 -24.32 -1.92
C ILE A 36 -4.45 -25.47 -1.35
N GLU A 37 -3.89 -25.32 -0.16
CA GLU A 37 -3.04 -26.35 0.43
C GLU A 37 -3.23 -26.44 1.96
N PRO A 38 -3.03 -27.63 2.55
CA PRO A 38 -2.97 -27.77 3.99
C PRO A 38 -1.66 -27.15 4.51
N VAL A 39 -1.76 -26.37 5.56
CA VAL A 39 -0.61 -25.81 6.30
C VAL A 39 -0.92 -25.95 7.79
N ASP A 40 -0.21 -26.81 8.49
CA ASP A 40 -0.46 -27.16 9.89
C ASP A 40 -1.92 -27.60 10.11
N ASP A 41 -2.66 -26.89 10.93
CA ASP A 41 -4.06 -27.13 11.26
C ASP A 41 -5.06 -26.30 10.44
N ARG A 42 -4.58 -25.58 9.40
CA ARG A 42 -5.38 -24.67 8.57
C ARG A 42 -5.25 -24.94 7.09
N THR A 43 -6.16 -24.37 6.32
CA THR A 43 -6.06 -24.35 4.86
C THR A 43 -5.59 -22.98 4.39
N ALA A 44 -4.48 -22.97 3.66
CA ALA A 44 -3.90 -21.78 3.07
C ALA A 44 -4.41 -21.57 1.64
N LEU A 45 -4.57 -20.30 1.28
CA LEU A 45 -4.81 -19.82 -0.07
C LEU A 45 -3.60 -18.99 -0.49
N VAL A 46 -2.89 -19.44 -1.54
CA VAL A 46 -1.67 -18.78 -2.00
C VAL A 46 -1.85 -18.28 -3.41
N ALA A 47 -1.46 -17.05 -3.67
CA ALA A 47 -1.40 -16.47 -5.02
C ALA A 47 -0.09 -15.73 -5.24
N THR A 48 0.41 -15.74 -6.47
CA THR A 48 1.67 -15.06 -6.82
C THR A 48 1.66 -14.59 -8.27
N ASP A 49 2.43 -13.54 -8.54
CA ASP A 49 2.79 -13.10 -9.89
C ASP A 49 4.31 -13.21 -10.16
N LEU A 50 5.05 -13.93 -9.27
CA LEU A 50 6.50 -14.11 -9.24
C LEU A 50 7.30 -12.95 -8.64
N GLU A 51 6.70 -11.78 -8.50
CA GLU A 51 7.30 -10.62 -7.83
C GLU A 51 6.68 -10.38 -6.44
N LEU A 52 5.41 -10.78 -6.30
CA LEU A 52 4.59 -10.66 -5.11
C LEU A 52 3.91 -12.00 -4.84
N GLU A 53 3.98 -12.50 -3.62
CA GLU A 53 3.25 -13.68 -3.14
C GLU A 53 2.44 -13.31 -1.91
N ILE A 54 1.20 -13.75 -1.88
CA ILE A 54 0.34 -13.65 -0.71
C ILE A 54 -0.11 -15.03 -0.27
N THR A 55 -0.02 -15.28 1.02
CA THR A 55 -0.64 -16.42 1.69
C THR A 55 -1.71 -15.90 2.64
N THR A 56 -2.91 -16.42 2.54
CA THR A 56 -4.01 -16.12 3.46
C THR A 56 -4.60 -17.42 3.98
N TRP A 57 -5.25 -17.38 5.13
CA TRP A 57 -5.80 -18.58 5.75
C TRP A 57 -7.30 -18.49 5.91
N THR A 58 -7.97 -19.63 5.70
CA THR A 58 -9.39 -19.75 6.01
C THR A 58 -9.56 -19.91 7.51
N SER A 59 -10.51 -19.17 8.09
CA SER A 59 -10.93 -19.38 9.48
C SER A 59 -12.02 -20.44 9.55
N GLN A 60 -12.04 -21.24 10.61
CA GLN A 60 -13.10 -22.23 10.89
C GLN A 60 -13.34 -23.20 9.71
N ALA A 61 -12.31 -23.59 9.04
CA ALA A 61 -12.37 -24.57 7.96
C ALA A 61 -11.86 -25.93 8.42
N THR A 62 -12.38 -27.01 7.82
CA THR A 62 -11.75 -28.31 7.89
C THR A 62 -10.45 -28.27 7.10
N VAL A 63 -9.40 -28.87 7.65
CA VAL A 63 -8.08 -28.88 6.98
C VAL A 63 -8.15 -29.68 5.68
N ALA A 64 -7.56 -29.15 4.62
CA ALA A 64 -7.46 -29.82 3.33
C ALA A 64 -6.63 -31.13 3.46
N GLU A 65 -7.07 -32.19 2.79
CA GLU A 65 -6.32 -33.45 2.71
C GLU A 65 -5.32 -33.46 1.54
N THR A 66 -5.47 -32.51 0.61
CA THR A 66 -4.65 -32.43 -0.59
C THR A 66 -4.50 -31.00 -1.08
N ALA A 67 -3.40 -30.74 -1.75
CA ALA A 67 -3.14 -29.46 -2.39
C ALA A 67 -3.58 -29.48 -3.87
N LEU A 68 -4.15 -28.38 -4.34
CA LEU A 68 -4.54 -28.17 -5.74
C LEU A 68 -4.50 -26.69 -6.11
N THR A 69 -4.52 -26.40 -7.42
CA THR A 69 -4.72 -25.03 -7.89
C THR A 69 -6.00 -24.93 -8.72
N VAL A 70 -6.68 -23.80 -8.58
CA VAL A 70 -7.92 -23.49 -9.29
C VAL A 70 -7.98 -22.02 -9.68
N SER A 71 -8.70 -21.69 -10.77
CA SER A 71 -8.87 -20.30 -11.20
C SER A 71 -9.37 -19.40 -10.06
N ALA A 72 -8.50 -18.50 -9.61
CA ALA A 72 -8.75 -17.61 -8.47
C ALA A 72 -9.98 -16.73 -8.69
N ARG A 73 -10.12 -16.14 -9.87
CA ARG A 73 -11.25 -15.26 -10.22
C ARG A 73 -12.56 -16.01 -10.31
N LYS A 74 -12.58 -17.17 -11.00
CA LYS A 74 -13.81 -17.98 -11.11
C LYS A 74 -14.30 -18.43 -9.74
N LEU A 75 -13.38 -18.87 -8.88
CA LEU A 75 -13.74 -19.27 -7.52
C LEU A 75 -14.28 -18.10 -6.73
N LEU A 76 -13.65 -16.91 -6.82
CA LEU A 76 -14.12 -15.69 -6.17
C LEU A 76 -15.51 -15.26 -6.66
N ASP A 77 -15.73 -15.27 -7.98
CA ASP A 77 -17.02 -14.87 -8.58
C ASP A 77 -18.15 -15.81 -8.15
N ILE A 78 -17.88 -17.12 -8.07
CA ILE A 78 -18.83 -18.09 -7.53
C ILE A 78 -19.12 -17.77 -6.07
N CYS A 79 -18.09 -17.59 -5.23
CA CYS A 79 -18.27 -17.30 -3.82
C CYS A 79 -19.08 -16.00 -3.60
N ARG A 80 -18.87 -14.98 -4.41
CA ARG A 80 -19.62 -13.73 -4.35
C ARG A 80 -21.10 -13.90 -4.70
N ALA A 81 -21.40 -14.75 -5.68
CA ALA A 81 -22.76 -15.00 -6.16
C ALA A 81 -23.59 -15.88 -5.23
N LEU A 82 -22.96 -16.63 -4.31
CA LEU A 82 -23.68 -17.46 -3.34
C LEU A 82 -24.37 -16.61 -2.27
N PRO A 83 -25.48 -17.08 -1.66
CA PRO A 83 -26.11 -16.43 -0.52
C PRO A 83 -25.18 -16.32 0.68
N ASP A 84 -25.40 -15.30 1.52
CA ASP A 84 -24.63 -15.13 2.74
C ASP A 84 -24.90 -16.23 3.75
N GLY A 85 -23.86 -16.62 4.50
CA GLY A 85 -23.93 -17.70 5.48
C GLY A 85 -23.97 -19.12 4.91
N GLU A 86 -23.96 -19.29 3.57
CA GLU A 86 -23.95 -20.61 2.92
C GLU A 86 -22.66 -21.36 3.25
N VAL A 87 -22.80 -22.69 3.42
CA VAL A 87 -21.65 -23.59 3.60
C VAL A 87 -21.15 -24.05 2.22
N ILE A 88 -19.88 -23.84 1.97
CA ILE A 88 -19.18 -24.22 0.75
C ILE A 88 -18.38 -25.49 1.02
N LYS A 89 -18.60 -26.51 0.21
CA LYS A 89 -17.83 -27.75 0.24
C LYS A 89 -17.07 -27.91 -1.07
N LEU A 90 -15.75 -28.11 -0.95
CA LEU A 90 -14.84 -28.34 -2.08
C LEU A 90 -14.32 -29.76 -2.04
N GLU A 91 -14.42 -30.47 -3.15
CA GLU A 91 -13.94 -31.83 -3.32
C GLU A 91 -13.17 -31.96 -4.65
N LEU A 92 -12.01 -32.60 -4.64
CA LEU A 92 -11.25 -32.90 -5.85
C LEU A 92 -11.73 -34.24 -6.42
N ASP A 93 -12.16 -34.24 -7.68
CA ASP A 93 -12.60 -35.40 -8.45
C ASP A 93 -11.83 -35.45 -9.77
N GLY A 94 -10.80 -36.29 -9.85
CA GLY A 94 -9.84 -36.28 -10.96
C GLY A 94 -9.13 -34.93 -11.07
N GLU A 95 -9.25 -34.28 -12.22
CA GLU A 95 -8.69 -32.96 -12.51
C GLU A 95 -9.70 -31.81 -12.32
N GLN A 96 -10.82 -32.09 -11.66
CA GLN A 96 -11.87 -31.11 -11.43
C GLN A 96 -12.12 -30.86 -9.95
N LEU A 97 -12.18 -29.57 -9.56
CA LEU A 97 -12.69 -29.14 -8.28
C LEU A 97 -14.21 -29.07 -8.37
N LYS A 98 -14.89 -29.88 -7.56
CA LYS A 98 -16.34 -29.85 -7.37
C LYS A 98 -16.67 -28.93 -6.21
N LEU A 99 -17.44 -27.87 -6.49
CA LEU A 99 -17.93 -26.95 -5.47
C LEU A 99 -19.43 -27.18 -5.28
N ARG A 100 -19.84 -27.38 -4.02
CA ARG A 100 -21.23 -27.51 -3.61
C ARG A 100 -21.56 -26.46 -2.56
N ALA A 101 -22.70 -25.79 -2.73
CA ALA A 101 -23.23 -24.86 -1.75
C ALA A 101 -24.79 -24.92 -1.87
N GLY A 102 -25.44 -25.46 -0.85
CA GLY A 102 -26.88 -25.75 -0.88
C GLY A 102 -27.26 -26.58 -2.11
N LYS A 103 -28.11 -26.01 -2.99
CA LYS A 103 -28.51 -26.64 -4.26
C LYS A 103 -27.59 -26.32 -5.43
N SER A 104 -26.66 -25.42 -5.26
CA SER A 104 -25.73 -24.99 -6.32
C SER A 104 -24.57 -25.95 -6.44
N ARG A 105 -24.18 -26.26 -7.68
CA ARG A 105 -23.05 -27.16 -7.99
C ARG A 105 -22.22 -26.58 -9.13
N PHE A 106 -20.90 -26.55 -8.95
CA PHE A 106 -19.96 -26.06 -9.95
C PHE A 106 -18.83 -27.08 -10.12
N SER A 107 -18.23 -27.11 -11.32
CA SER A 107 -17.04 -27.88 -11.64
C SER A 107 -16.01 -26.95 -12.26
N LEU A 108 -14.83 -26.87 -11.68
CA LEU A 108 -13.73 -26.03 -12.13
C LEU A 108 -12.53 -26.92 -12.48
N GLN A 109 -11.83 -26.61 -13.58
CA GLN A 109 -10.58 -27.27 -13.94
C GLN A 109 -9.49 -26.89 -12.95
N THR A 110 -8.65 -27.85 -12.59
CA THR A 110 -7.50 -27.66 -11.70
C THR A 110 -6.20 -27.88 -12.47
N LEU A 111 -5.11 -27.33 -11.93
CA LEU A 111 -3.75 -27.67 -12.32
C LEU A 111 -3.02 -28.26 -11.11
N PRO A 112 -2.02 -29.12 -11.33
CA PRO A 112 -1.29 -29.75 -10.23
C PRO A 112 -0.61 -28.72 -9.32
N ALA A 113 -0.75 -28.88 -8.00
CA ALA A 113 -0.14 -27.99 -7.02
C ALA A 113 1.40 -27.94 -7.14
N ARG A 114 2.02 -29.06 -7.53
CA ARG A 114 3.49 -29.13 -7.71
C ARG A 114 4.04 -28.19 -8.78
N ASP A 115 3.20 -27.75 -9.72
CA ASP A 115 3.58 -26.87 -10.82
C ASP A 115 3.39 -25.40 -10.45
N PHE A 116 2.81 -25.13 -9.25
CA PHE A 116 2.59 -23.77 -8.78
C PHE A 116 3.92 -23.16 -8.29
N PRO A 117 4.36 -22.04 -8.88
CA PRO A 117 5.61 -21.40 -8.47
C PRO A 117 5.45 -20.75 -7.10
N ARG A 118 6.42 -20.97 -6.23
CA ARG A 118 6.51 -20.32 -4.92
C ARG A 118 7.69 -19.37 -4.91
N MET A 119 7.54 -18.24 -4.26
CA MET A 119 8.69 -17.41 -3.97
C MET A 119 9.62 -18.19 -3.03
N GLN A 120 10.85 -18.46 -3.52
CA GLN A 120 11.80 -19.29 -2.77
C GLN A 120 12.10 -18.68 -1.41
N LEU A 121 11.75 -19.41 -0.38
CA LEU A 121 12.40 -19.29 0.91
C LEU A 121 13.78 -19.94 0.82
N ALA A 122 14.82 -19.28 1.28
CA ALA A 122 15.96 -20.02 1.73
C ALA A 122 15.47 -20.99 2.82
N ARG A 123 15.82 -22.27 2.67
CA ARG A 123 15.40 -23.37 3.51
C ARG A 123 15.46 -23.01 4.99
N ALA A 124 14.33 -22.82 5.63
CA ALA A 124 14.21 -22.84 7.07
C ALA A 124 12.87 -23.44 7.45
N GLY A 125 12.95 -24.57 8.07
CA GLY A 125 11.79 -25.16 8.76
C GLY A 125 11.31 -24.23 9.88
N ALA A 126 10.05 -24.01 9.92
CA ALA A 126 9.13 -23.34 10.81
C ALA A 126 8.50 -22.11 10.17
N THR A 127 7.22 -22.27 9.90
CA THR A 127 6.40 -21.24 9.30
C THR A 127 6.22 -20.07 10.27
N PHE A 128 6.27 -18.84 9.77
CA PHE A 128 5.94 -17.61 10.49
C PHE A 128 4.60 -17.70 11.23
N HIS A 129 3.77 -18.61 10.78
CA HIS A 129 2.47 -18.98 11.29
C HIS A 129 2.47 -19.41 12.77
N ALA A 130 3.45 -20.19 13.22
CA ALA A 130 3.58 -20.58 14.61
C ALA A 130 3.80 -19.40 15.57
N MET A 131 4.24 -18.24 15.05
CA MET A 131 4.50 -17.04 15.84
C MET A 131 3.26 -16.19 16.07
N SER A 132 2.34 -16.12 15.08
CA SER A 132 1.10 -15.35 15.23
C SER A 132 0.13 -16.05 16.19
N GLN A 133 0.17 -17.38 16.28
CA GLN A 133 -0.65 -18.14 17.25
C GLN A 133 -0.16 -17.97 18.68
N ALA A 134 1.16 -18.00 18.93
CA ALA A 134 1.71 -17.79 20.27
C ALA A 134 1.39 -16.39 20.84
N ARG A 135 1.09 -15.40 19.97
CA ARG A 135 0.70 -14.05 20.40
C ARG A 135 -0.78 -13.91 20.72
N THR A 136 -1.67 -14.71 20.12
CA THR A 136 -3.12 -14.65 20.40
C THR A 136 -3.51 -15.32 21.71
N GLU A 137 -2.70 -16.23 22.21
CA GLU A 137 -2.98 -16.95 23.47
C GLU A 137 -2.45 -16.23 24.74
N ASN A 138 -1.56 -15.25 24.61
CA ASN A 138 -1.01 -14.50 25.75
C ASN A 138 -1.50 -13.05 25.76
N THR A 139 -2.69 -12.83 26.30
CA THR A 139 -3.35 -11.51 26.45
C THR A 139 -2.82 -10.64 27.60
N GLN A 140 -1.60 -10.86 28.07
CA GLN A 140 -0.92 -9.91 28.94
C GLN A 140 0.28 -9.32 28.20
N PHE A 141 0.03 -8.25 27.45
CA PHE A 141 1.08 -7.43 26.87
C PHE A 141 1.87 -6.73 27.99
N SER A 142 2.98 -7.30 28.35
CA SER A 142 4.10 -6.55 28.87
C SER A 142 4.73 -5.81 27.69
N LEU A 143 4.84 -4.49 27.77
CA LEU A 143 5.58 -3.61 26.86
C LEU A 143 7.11 -3.86 26.89
N GLN A 144 7.53 -4.98 27.44
CA GLN A 144 8.93 -5.40 27.53
C GLN A 144 9.18 -6.40 26.40
N ASN A 145 9.98 -5.96 25.42
CA ASN A 145 10.67 -6.73 24.37
C ASN A 145 10.08 -8.10 24.06
N PRO A 146 9.45 -8.30 22.91
CA PRO A 146 9.18 -9.64 22.43
C PRO A 146 10.54 -10.32 22.21
N THR A 147 10.94 -11.18 23.12
CA THR A 147 12.11 -12.03 22.95
C THR A 147 11.87 -12.97 21.77
N TRP A 148 12.38 -12.58 20.63
CA TRP A 148 12.48 -13.40 19.44
C TRP A 148 13.56 -14.47 19.67
N SER A 149 13.32 -15.41 20.58
CA SER A 149 14.32 -16.39 21.02
C SER A 149 14.42 -17.63 20.13
N ASP A 150 13.85 -17.63 18.93
CA ASP A 150 14.03 -18.74 18.01
C ASP A 150 15.02 -18.35 16.90
N SER A 151 16.30 -18.64 17.16
CA SER A 151 17.44 -18.45 16.27
C SER A 151 17.42 -19.37 15.03
N SER A 152 16.41 -20.21 14.85
CA SER A 152 16.29 -21.17 13.75
C SER A 152 15.57 -20.63 12.50
N ARG A 153 15.07 -19.40 12.53
CA ARG A 153 14.33 -18.79 11.42
C ARG A 153 15.23 -17.92 10.57
N ILE A 154 15.81 -18.55 9.58
CA ILE A 154 16.79 -17.92 8.68
C ILE A 154 16.04 -17.33 7.48
N TRP A 155 16.08 -15.99 7.35
CA TRP A 155 15.95 -15.33 6.08
C TRP A 155 17.04 -15.81 5.11
N PRO A 156 16.80 -15.71 3.77
CA PRO A 156 17.84 -16.00 2.82
C PRO A 156 19.07 -15.16 3.16
N THR A 157 20.17 -15.85 3.35
CA THR A 157 21.46 -15.33 3.80
C THR A 157 22.15 -14.52 2.71
N GLU A 158 21.64 -13.33 2.41
CA GLU A 158 22.41 -12.25 1.83
C GLU A 158 22.10 -10.95 2.59
N GLY A 159 22.71 -10.81 3.75
CA GLY A 159 22.55 -9.63 4.60
C GLY A 159 21.50 -9.82 5.70
N GLU A 160 21.76 -9.23 6.83
CA GLU A 160 20.89 -9.26 8.01
C GLU A 160 19.54 -8.59 7.70
N ALA A 161 18.46 -9.35 7.81
CA ALA A 161 17.12 -8.80 7.70
C ALA A 161 16.74 -8.04 8.98
N ILE A 162 16.30 -6.81 8.84
CA ILE A 162 15.82 -6.02 9.95
C ILE A 162 14.34 -6.38 10.18
N ARG A 163 13.96 -6.57 11.44
CA ARG A 163 12.60 -6.90 11.86
C ARG A 163 12.05 -5.77 12.70
N LEU A 164 10.84 -5.36 12.42
CA LEU A 164 10.10 -4.37 13.20
C LEU A 164 8.64 -4.77 13.29
N SER A 165 7.96 -4.25 14.30
CA SER A 165 6.54 -4.47 14.50
C SER A 165 5.88 -3.14 14.86
N LEU A 166 4.74 -2.85 14.22
CA LEU A 166 3.98 -1.63 14.47
C LEU A 166 2.48 -1.89 14.26
N PRO A 167 1.59 -1.03 14.80
CA PRO A 167 0.16 -1.16 14.56
C PRO A 167 -0.21 -1.13 13.08
N GLN A 168 -1.15 -1.99 12.65
CA GLN A 168 -1.64 -2.04 11.27
C GLN A 168 -2.09 -0.66 10.78
N ARG A 169 -2.92 0.04 11.58
CA ARG A 169 -3.38 1.39 11.23
C ARG A 169 -2.21 2.34 10.95
N ARG A 170 -1.09 2.23 11.73
CA ARG A 170 0.04 3.12 11.54
C ARG A 170 0.77 2.86 10.22
N LEU A 171 1.03 1.59 9.90
CA LEU A 171 1.64 1.23 8.62
C LEU A 171 0.73 1.62 7.45
N ARG A 172 -0.57 1.29 7.54
CA ARG A 172 -1.55 1.66 6.51
C ARG A 172 -1.60 3.17 6.28
N HIS A 173 -1.66 3.96 7.34
CA HIS A 173 -1.67 5.42 7.29
C HIS A 173 -0.41 5.97 6.61
N LEU A 174 0.78 5.52 7.01
CA LEU A 174 2.04 5.92 6.38
C LEU A 174 2.04 5.66 4.88
N LEU A 175 1.66 4.44 4.46
CA LEU A 175 1.63 4.05 3.05
C LEU A 175 0.59 4.85 2.26
N ALA A 176 -0.63 5.03 2.80
CA ALA A 176 -1.72 5.72 2.12
C ALA A 176 -1.37 7.20 1.84
N ARG A 177 -0.69 7.86 2.79
CA ARG A 177 -0.34 9.28 2.70
C ARG A 177 0.72 9.62 1.67
N VAL A 178 1.44 8.64 1.14
CA VAL A 178 2.52 8.89 0.18
C VAL A 178 2.35 8.15 -1.15
N GLN A 179 1.58 7.05 -1.18
CA GLN A 179 1.48 6.16 -2.34
C GLN A 179 1.06 6.85 -3.65
N TYR A 180 0.26 7.90 -3.58
CA TYR A 180 -0.24 8.61 -4.76
C TYR A 180 0.87 9.36 -5.52
N ALA A 181 1.99 9.65 -4.85
CA ALA A 181 3.14 10.31 -5.45
C ALA A 181 4.08 9.35 -6.20
N MET A 182 3.90 8.03 -6.13
CA MET A 182 4.66 7.07 -6.93
C MET A 182 4.43 7.30 -8.43
N ALA A 183 5.47 7.19 -9.25
CA ALA A 183 5.34 7.19 -10.70
C ALA A 183 4.53 5.99 -11.22
N VAL A 184 4.02 6.12 -12.44
CA VAL A 184 3.29 5.06 -13.14
C VAL A 184 3.99 4.79 -14.47
N GLN A 185 4.60 3.61 -14.60
CA GLN A 185 5.30 3.18 -15.82
C GLN A 185 6.39 4.17 -16.30
N ASP A 186 7.11 4.79 -15.33
CA ASP A 186 8.27 5.63 -15.64
C ASP A 186 9.47 4.75 -16.02
N ILE A 187 10.28 5.21 -16.97
CA ILE A 187 11.53 4.54 -17.37
C ILE A 187 12.54 4.47 -16.23
N ARG A 188 12.47 5.40 -15.29
CA ARG A 188 13.18 5.38 -14.02
C ARG A 188 12.43 4.45 -13.06
N TYR A 189 12.59 3.14 -13.27
CA TYR A 189 11.81 2.10 -12.59
C TYR A 189 11.82 2.20 -11.06
N TYR A 190 12.88 2.77 -10.46
CA TYR A 190 12.96 3.02 -9.02
C TYR A 190 11.96 4.07 -8.51
N LEU A 191 11.33 4.86 -9.38
CA LEU A 191 10.22 5.77 -9.04
C LEU A 191 8.85 5.08 -9.08
N ASN A 192 8.73 3.90 -9.71
CA ASN A 192 7.48 3.12 -9.74
C ASN A 192 7.23 2.36 -8.43
N GLY A 193 7.84 2.82 -7.36
CA GLY A 193 7.72 2.25 -6.03
C GLY A 193 7.80 3.30 -4.93
N LEU A 194 7.66 2.84 -3.70
CA LEU A 194 7.68 3.62 -2.48
C LEU A 194 8.92 3.25 -1.67
N LEU A 195 9.71 4.23 -1.28
CA LEU A 195 10.82 4.04 -0.35
C LEU A 195 10.30 3.75 1.06
N ILE A 196 10.85 2.71 1.68
CA ILE A 196 10.86 2.50 3.12
C ILE A 196 12.30 2.65 3.59
N SER A 197 12.57 3.60 4.46
CA SER A 197 13.88 3.86 5.05
C SER A 197 13.78 3.73 6.57
N LEU A 198 14.60 2.88 7.14
CA LEU A 198 14.73 2.73 8.59
C LEU A 198 16.12 3.14 9.00
N GLN A 199 16.24 4.08 9.93
CA GLN A 199 17.50 4.55 10.50
C GLN A 199 17.31 4.83 12.00
N GLY A 200 17.99 4.06 12.83
CA GLY A 200 17.78 4.11 14.28
C GLY A 200 16.36 3.67 14.63
N ASP A 201 15.61 4.53 15.27
CA ASP A 201 14.19 4.36 15.62
C ASP A 201 13.23 5.02 14.61
N ARG A 202 13.76 5.68 13.58
CA ARG A 202 12.95 6.44 12.64
C ARG A 202 12.64 5.62 11.39
N LEU A 203 11.35 5.34 11.18
CA LEU A 203 10.81 4.76 9.96
C LEU A 203 10.25 5.87 9.07
N VAL A 204 10.82 6.03 7.89
CA VAL A 204 10.40 7.01 6.87
C VAL A 204 9.82 6.28 5.68
N VAL A 205 8.74 6.80 5.14
CA VAL A 205 8.18 6.40 3.84
C VAL A 205 8.18 7.60 2.90
N ALA A 206 8.58 7.38 1.65
CA ALA A 206 8.59 8.45 0.65
C ALA A 206 8.27 7.92 -0.75
N ALA A 207 7.60 8.75 -1.55
CA ALA A 207 7.29 8.46 -2.95
C ALA A 207 7.44 9.72 -3.79
N THR A 208 7.92 9.58 -5.03
CA THR A 208 8.07 10.68 -5.99
C THR A 208 7.92 10.18 -7.42
N ASP A 209 7.41 11.03 -8.30
CA ASP A 209 7.40 10.83 -9.76
C ASP A 209 8.41 11.79 -10.48
N GLY A 210 9.18 12.55 -9.70
CA GLY A 210 10.12 13.55 -10.19
C GLY A 210 9.53 14.95 -10.35
N HIS A 211 8.21 15.13 -10.18
CA HIS A 211 7.51 16.41 -10.19
C HIS A 211 6.91 16.79 -8.84
N ARG A 212 6.73 15.81 -7.99
CA ARG A 212 6.24 15.91 -6.62
C ARG A 212 6.90 14.87 -5.73
N LEU A 213 6.92 15.13 -4.45
CA LEU A 213 7.42 14.22 -3.42
C LEU A 213 6.44 14.22 -2.25
N ALA A 214 6.01 13.05 -1.82
CA ALA A 214 5.31 12.88 -0.55
C ALA A 214 6.20 12.09 0.41
N LEU A 215 6.27 12.53 1.66
CA LEU A 215 7.04 11.91 2.73
C LEU A 215 6.25 11.94 4.02
N ASP A 216 6.27 10.83 4.75
CA ASP A 216 5.80 10.74 6.13
C ASP A 216 6.74 9.85 6.94
N ALA A 217 6.71 9.98 8.28
CA ALA A 217 7.57 9.19 9.14
C ALA A 217 6.90 8.87 10.48
N THR A 218 7.46 7.89 11.17
CA THR A 218 7.10 7.56 12.56
C THR A 218 8.32 7.14 13.33
N THR A 219 8.28 7.36 14.63
CA THR A 219 9.27 6.82 15.56
C THR A 219 8.78 5.46 16.04
N LEU A 220 9.66 4.47 15.99
CA LEU A 220 9.44 3.12 16.51
C LEU A 220 9.84 3.05 17.97
N PRO A 221 9.29 2.12 18.75
CA PRO A 221 9.69 1.93 20.14
C PRO A 221 11.11 1.38 20.30
N ASP A 222 11.59 0.65 19.30
CA ASP A 222 12.90 0.02 19.29
C ASP A 222 13.87 0.74 18.36
N THR A 223 15.13 0.89 18.79
CA THR A 223 16.20 1.45 17.97
C THR A 223 16.97 0.34 17.29
N HIS A 224 17.22 0.48 15.99
CA HIS A 224 17.95 -0.47 15.18
C HIS A 224 19.37 0.07 14.88
N GLU A 225 20.39 -0.73 15.17
CA GLU A 225 21.79 -0.33 14.90
C GLU A 225 22.09 -0.23 13.40
N GLN A 226 21.43 -1.07 12.61
CA GLN A 226 21.61 -1.08 11.15
C GLN A 226 20.45 -0.34 10.47
N GLY A 227 20.80 0.50 9.49
CA GLY A 227 19.84 1.15 8.62
C GLY A 227 19.56 0.30 7.36
N VAL A 228 18.36 0.44 6.83
CA VAL A 228 17.97 -0.20 5.57
C VAL A 228 17.07 0.73 4.75
N ASP A 229 17.37 0.82 3.45
CA ASP A 229 16.53 1.47 2.46
C ASP A 229 16.06 0.42 1.45
N VAL A 230 14.75 0.32 1.26
CA VAL A 230 14.13 -0.57 0.28
C VAL A 230 13.05 0.14 -0.50
N ILE A 231 12.88 -0.20 -1.76
CA ILE A 231 11.82 0.35 -2.61
C ILE A 231 10.76 -0.74 -2.83
N LEU A 232 9.58 -0.55 -2.25
CA LEU A 232 8.45 -1.45 -2.48
C LEU A 232 7.79 -1.16 -3.83
N PRO A 233 7.54 -2.18 -4.66
CA PRO A 233 6.80 -2.01 -5.91
C PRO A 233 5.41 -1.42 -5.66
N ARG A 234 4.93 -0.59 -6.59
CA ARG A 234 3.61 0.06 -6.51
C ARG A 234 2.48 -0.94 -6.22
N LYS A 235 2.46 -2.08 -6.91
CA LYS A 235 1.45 -3.14 -6.71
C LYS A 235 1.46 -3.66 -5.28
N THR A 236 2.65 -3.91 -4.73
CA THR A 236 2.81 -4.38 -3.35
C THR A 236 2.22 -3.39 -2.35
N VAL A 237 2.52 -2.10 -2.51
CA VAL A 237 1.97 -1.04 -1.66
C VAL A 237 0.45 -0.99 -1.73
N GLN A 238 -0.12 -1.06 -2.94
CA GLN A 238 -1.56 -1.00 -3.15
C GLN A 238 -2.30 -2.21 -2.56
N GLU A 239 -1.75 -3.42 -2.70
CA GLU A 239 -2.33 -4.61 -2.09
C GLU A 239 -2.18 -4.58 -0.57
N LEU A 240 -1.05 -4.12 -0.06
CA LEU A 240 -0.81 -4.00 1.38
C LEU A 240 -1.80 -3.05 2.06
N ILE A 241 -2.07 -1.87 1.47
CA ILE A 241 -3.06 -0.92 1.99
C ILE A 241 -4.47 -1.54 2.09
N LYS A 242 -4.83 -2.44 1.16
CA LYS A 242 -6.12 -3.16 1.20
C LYS A 242 -6.18 -4.25 2.27
N LEU A 243 -5.03 -4.85 2.59
CA LEU A 243 -4.91 -5.93 3.57
C LEU A 243 -4.89 -5.43 5.00
N LEU A 244 -4.25 -4.29 5.23
CA LEU A 244 -4.13 -3.66 6.53
C LEU A 244 -5.45 -2.99 6.92
N ASP A 245 -5.86 -3.16 8.17
CA ASP A 245 -7.04 -2.50 8.74
C ASP A 245 -6.67 -1.33 9.67
N GLU A 246 -7.68 -0.68 10.24
CA GLU A 246 -7.53 0.47 11.16
C GLU A 246 -7.31 0.04 12.62
N SER A 247 -6.88 -1.20 12.86
CA SER A 247 -6.70 -1.72 14.21
C SER A 247 -5.32 -1.42 14.78
N GLU A 248 -5.23 -1.50 16.11
CA GLU A 248 -3.96 -1.47 16.85
C GLU A 248 -3.23 -2.82 16.84
N THR A 249 -3.82 -3.84 16.21
CA THR A 249 -3.18 -5.16 16.10
C THR A 249 -1.83 -5.00 15.41
N PRO A 250 -0.74 -5.50 15.97
CA PRO A 250 0.57 -5.37 15.38
C PRO A 250 0.67 -6.16 14.07
N VAL A 251 1.39 -5.60 13.13
CA VAL A 251 1.87 -6.25 11.92
C VAL A 251 3.40 -6.34 11.99
N ASP A 252 3.92 -7.50 11.66
CA ASP A 252 5.35 -7.75 11.63
C ASP A 252 5.89 -7.48 10.23
N VAL A 253 6.94 -6.69 10.15
CA VAL A 253 7.62 -6.30 8.92
C VAL A 253 9.07 -6.76 8.99
N GLN A 254 9.51 -7.41 7.93
CA GLN A 254 10.91 -7.79 7.77
C GLN A 254 11.43 -7.17 6.48
N LEU A 255 12.53 -6.44 6.60
CA LEU A 255 13.17 -5.72 5.51
C LEU A 255 14.53 -6.34 5.21
N SER A 256 14.76 -6.76 3.98
CA SER A 256 16.06 -7.14 3.45
C SER A 256 16.33 -6.41 2.14
N ARG A 257 17.57 -6.47 1.66
CA ARG A 257 17.95 -5.79 0.41
C ARG A 257 17.27 -6.33 -0.84
N SER A 258 16.76 -7.56 -0.80
CA SER A 258 16.14 -8.22 -1.96
C SER A 258 14.63 -8.45 -1.82
N GLN A 259 14.14 -8.50 -0.59
CA GLN A 259 12.76 -8.86 -0.31
C GLN A 259 12.23 -8.14 0.93
N VAL A 260 10.92 -7.95 0.94
CA VAL A 260 10.17 -7.52 2.12
C VAL A 260 9.10 -8.56 2.42
N MET A 261 8.93 -8.88 3.71
CA MET A 261 7.82 -9.69 4.18
C MET A 261 7.02 -8.92 5.21
N ILE A 262 5.71 -8.95 5.06
CA ILE A 262 4.76 -8.34 5.98
C ILE A 262 3.75 -9.41 6.37
N ALA A 263 3.59 -9.61 7.68
CA ALA A 263 2.75 -10.68 8.16
C ALA A 263 1.91 -10.28 9.38
N GLN A 264 0.73 -10.87 9.41
CA GLN A 264 -0.25 -10.73 10.48
C GLN A 264 -1.06 -12.04 10.55
N SER A 265 -1.85 -12.27 11.60
CA SER A 265 -2.58 -13.53 11.80
C SER A 265 -3.43 -14.01 10.61
N GLY A 266 -3.91 -13.09 9.77
CA GLY A 266 -4.78 -13.38 8.62
C GLY A 266 -4.07 -13.47 7.28
N PHE A 267 -2.84 -12.97 7.16
CA PHE A 267 -2.09 -12.98 5.91
C PHE A 267 -0.58 -12.92 6.11
N GLU A 268 0.12 -13.41 5.12
CA GLU A 268 1.56 -13.18 4.91
C GLU A 268 1.77 -12.72 3.48
N LEU A 269 2.40 -11.57 3.31
CA LEU A 269 2.72 -10.98 2.02
C LEU A 269 4.23 -10.91 1.88
N ARG A 270 4.75 -11.45 0.78
CA ARG A 270 6.17 -11.40 0.39
C ARG A 270 6.30 -10.67 -0.93
N SER A 271 7.23 -9.74 -1.00
CA SER A 271 7.49 -8.97 -2.21
C SER A 271 8.98 -8.88 -2.47
N LYS A 272 9.39 -9.03 -3.72
CA LYS A 272 10.69 -8.51 -4.16
C LYS A 272 10.69 -7.00 -4.02
N VAL A 273 11.86 -6.42 -3.81
CA VAL A 273 12.05 -4.98 -3.85
C VAL A 273 12.44 -4.54 -5.26
N VAL A 274 12.18 -3.29 -5.57
CA VAL A 274 12.69 -2.68 -6.81
C VAL A 274 14.19 -2.47 -6.64
N ASP A 275 14.99 -3.03 -7.55
CA ASP A 275 16.41 -2.79 -7.58
C ASP A 275 16.71 -1.34 -7.95
N GLY A 276 17.71 -0.72 -7.32
CA GLY A 276 18.09 0.66 -7.58
C GLY A 276 18.15 1.52 -6.33
N LYS A 277 18.59 2.76 -6.53
CA LYS A 277 18.72 3.74 -5.46
C LYS A 277 17.63 4.79 -5.59
N PHE A 278 16.84 4.97 -4.52
CA PHE A 278 15.86 6.06 -4.45
C PHE A 278 16.60 7.41 -4.46
N PRO A 279 16.03 8.46 -5.11
CA PRO A 279 16.64 9.79 -5.13
C PRO A 279 16.85 10.35 -3.71
N ASP A 280 17.87 11.19 -3.56
CA ASP A 280 18.11 11.91 -2.31
C ASP A 280 17.00 12.96 -2.08
N TYR A 281 15.92 12.50 -1.47
CA TYR A 281 14.73 13.30 -1.24
C TYR A 281 14.94 14.44 -0.24
N GLN A 282 15.93 14.31 0.64
CA GLN A 282 16.20 15.33 1.67
C GLN A 282 16.63 16.66 1.02
N ARG A 283 17.34 16.60 -0.09
CA ARG A 283 17.81 17.78 -0.84
C ARG A 283 16.71 18.57 -1.54
N VAL A 284 15.57 17.92 -1.82
CA VAL A 284 14.46 18.59 -2.52
C VAL A 284 13.41 19.15 -1.59
N ILE A 285 13.47 18.84 -0.29
CA ILE A 285 12.58 19.40 0.71
C ILE A 285 13.04 20.83 1.03
N PRO A 286 12.23 21.86 0.70
CA PRO A 286 12.61 23.23 0.96
C PRO A 286 12.68 23.53 2.46
N SER A 287 13.52 24.45 2.83
CA SER A 287 13.64 24.99 4.18
C SER A 287 13.72 26.52 4.15
N GLY A 288 13.35 27.17 5.24
CA GLY A 288 13.47 28.63 5.38
C GLY A 288 12.49 29.43 4.52
N TYR A 289 11.37 28.89 4.09
CA TYR A 289 10.33 29.63 3.39
C TYR A 289 9.61 30.60 4.32
N GLU A 290 9.57 31.88 3.94
CA GLU A 290 8.94 32.94 4.71
C GLU A 290 7.52 33.27 4.24
N LYS A 291 7.18 32.94 2.99
CA LYS A 291 5.85 33.16 2.41
C LYS A 291 5.00 31.91 2.68
N SER A 292 3.98 32.05 3.50
CA SER A 292 3.08 30.93 3.80
C SER A 292 1.69 31.42 4.20
N PHE A 293 0.71 30.54 4.02
CA PHE A 293 -0.62 30.71 4.60
C PHE A 293 -1.14 29.36 5.11
N VAL A 294 -2.06 29.41 6.06
CA VAL A 294 -2.83 28.27 6.54
C VAL A 294 -4.25 28.40 6.04
N ILE A 295 -4.82 27.30 5.59
CA ILE A 295 -6.19 27.27 5.08
C ILE A 295 -6.85 25.94 5.46
N GLU A 296 -8.18 25.95 5.59
CA GLU A 296 -8.98 24.75 5.70
C GLU A 296 -8.78 23.86 4.47
N ARG A 297 -8.38 22.61 4.67
CA ARG A 297 -8.03 21.64 3.65
C ARG A 297 -9.17 21.42 2.64
N GLU A 298 -10.37 21.22 3.16
CA GLU A 298 -11.55 20.95 2.33
C GLU A 298 -11.96 22.16 1.50
N ARG A 299 -11.89 23.37 2.06
CA ARG A 299 -12.17 24.62 1.35
C ARG A 299 -11.23 24.83 0.16
N LEU A 300 -9.92 24.58 0.35
CA LEU A 300 -8.95 24.65 -0.74
C LEU A 300 -9.20 23.56 -1.80
N ASN A 301 -9.48 22.33 -1.37
CA ASN A 301 -9.71 21.20 -2.27
C ASN A 301 -10.95 21.42 -3.15
N GLN A 302 -12.04 21.92 -2.59
CA GLN A 302 -13.26 22.24 -3.34
C GLN A 302 -13.07 23.39 -4.33
N ALA A 303 -12.32 24.43 -3.96
CA ALA A 303 -12.01 25.54 -4.86
C ALA A 303 -11.13 25.06 -6.03
N LEU A 304 -10.11 24.23 -5.76
CA LEU A 304 -9.30 23.60 -6.80
C LEU A 304 -10.15 22.68 -7.71
N ALA A 305 -11.11 21.92 -7.15
CA ALA A 305 -11.98 21.06 -7.92
C ALA A 305 -12.87 21.85 -8.87
N ARG A 306 -13.46 22.97 -8.44
CA ARG A 306 -14.25 23.85 -9.30
C ARG A 306 -13.40 24.50 -10.40
N THR A 307 -12.23 25.03 -10.01
CA THR A 307 -11.30 25.64 -10.97
C THR A 307 -10.82 24.62 -12.00
N ALA A 308 -10.57 23.37 -11.58
CA ALA A 308 -10.09 22.29 -12.46
C ALA A 308 -11.05 21.91 -13.59
N ILE A 309 -12.33 22.24 -13.52
CA ILE A 309 -13.33 21.92 -14.56
C ILE A 309 -12.92 22.49 -15.94
N LEU A 310 -12.31 23.66 -15.95
CA LEU A 310 -11.89 24.36 -17.18
C LEU A 310 -10.37 24.31 -17.39
N THR A 311 -9.66 23.40 -16.78
CA THR A 311 -8.23 23.22 -17.05
C THR A 311 -7.99 22.53 -18.39
N ASN A 312 -6.85 22.82 -19.00
CA ASN A 312 -6.39 22.05 -20.15
C ASN A 312 -6.15 20.58 -19.74
N GLU A 313 -6.79 19.63 -20.46
CA GLU A 313 -6.74 18.20 -20.16
C GLU A 313 -5.32 17.60 -20.10
N LYS A 314 -4.42 18.13 -20.94
CA LYS A 314 -3.05 17.63 -21.04
C LYS A 314 -2.14 18.14 -19.93
N TYR A 315 -2.23 19.43 -19.59
CA TYR A 315 -1.29 20.08 -18.66
C TYR A 315 -1.85 20.25 -17.27
N ARG A 316 -3.18 20.33 -17.12
CA ARG A 316 -3.89 20.46 -15.83
C ARG A 316 -3.34 21.57 -14.95
N GLY A 317 -2.96 22.69 -15.57
CA GLY A 317 -2.35 23.81 -14.85
C GLY A 317 -3.38 24.64 -14.10
N VAL A 318 -3.06 25.03 -12.87
CA VAL A 318 -3.77 26.05 -12.09
C VAL A 318 -2.78 27.10 -11.64
N ARG A 319 -3.13 28.36 -11.82
CA ARG A 319 -2.37 29.53 -11.38
C ARG A 319 -2.85 29.97 -10.00
N LEU A 320 -1.94 30.16 -9.09
CA LEU A 320 -2.13 30.66 -7.75
C LEU A 320 -1.56 32.09 -7.68
N ALA A 321 -2.40 33.09 -7.53
CA ALA A 321 -1.98 34.46 -7.33
C ALA A 321 -2.26 34.85 -5.87
N LEU A 322 -1.20 35.00 -5.09
CA LEU A 322 -1.23 35.42 -3.69
C LEU A 322 -1.04 36.92 -3.61
N THR A 323 -1.94 37.57 -2.92
CA THR A 323 -1.85 38.99 -2.57
C THR A 323 -2.22 39.14 -1.10
N HIS A 324 -2.10 40.35 -0.58
CA HIS A 324 -2.45 40.65 0.81
C HIS A 324 -3.89 40.20 1.12
N GLY A 325 -4.06 39.24 2.01
CA GLY A 325 -5.36 38.70 2.45
C GLY A 325 -6.07 37.79 1.46
N SER A 326 -5.54 37.51 0.24
CA SER A 326 -6.26 36.81 -0.81
C SER A 326 -5.40 35.80 -1.57
N LEU A 327 -5.97 34.63 -1.86
CA LEU A 327 -5.49 33.62 -2.80
C LEU A 327 -6.49 33.53 -3.96
N ARG A 328 -6.06 33.87 -5.16
CA ARG A 328 -6.82 33.68 -6.38
C ARG A 328 -6.32 32.45 -7.12
N LEU A 329 -7.23 31.53 -7.42
CA LEU A 329 -7.00 30.35 -8.26
C LEU A 329 -7.57 30.65 -9.64
N SER A 330 -6.83 30.42 -10.72
CA SER A 330 -7.35 30.57 -12.07
C SER A 330 -6.77 29.51 -13.00
N CYS A 331 -7.55 29.12 -14.00
CA CYS A 331 -7.13 28.27 -15.10
C CYS A 331 -7.82 28.70 -16.39
N ASN A 332 -7.26 28.31 -17.51
CA ASN A 332 -7.85 28.44 -18.83
C ASN A 332 -7.59 27.19 -19.65
N ASN A 333 -8.44 26.98 -20.66
CA ASN A 333 -8.29 25.91 -21.63
C ASN A 333 -7.97 26.44 -23.04
N ASN A 334 -7.82 25.53 -24.00
CA ASN A 334 -7.53 25.91 -25.39
C ASN A 334 -8.72 26.56 -26.12
N GLU A 335 -9.93 26.48 -25.56
CA GLU A 335 -11.16 27.05 -26.10
C GLU A 335 -11.39 28.49 -25.59
N GLN A 336 -10.41 29.05 -24.85
CA GLN A 336 -10.46 30.37 -24.22
C GLN A 336 -11.52 30.49 -23.11
N GLU A 337 -11.93 29.36 -22.54
CA GLU A 337 -12.75 29.36 -21.32
C GLU A 337 -11.88 29.54 -20.09
N GLU A 338 -12.38 30.24 -19.11
CA GLU A 338 -11.66 30.58 -17.89
C GLU A 338 -12.49 30.25 -16.64
N ALA A 339 -11.84 29.69 -15.62
CA ALA A 339 -12.40 29.56 -14.28
C ALA A 339 -11.54 30.36 -13.29
N GLN A 340 -12.20 31.03 -12.37
CA GLN A 340 -11.54 31.78 -11.29
C GLN A 340 -12.28 31.58 -9.99
N GLU A 341 -11.51 31.33 -8.93
CA GLU A 341 -11.97 31.26 -7.54
C GLU A 341 -11.11 32.19 -6.67
N GLU A 342 -11.69 32.78 -5.64
CA GLU A 342 -10.99 33.61 -4.70
C GLU A 342 -11.25 33.15 -3.27
N LEU A 343 -10.17 32.99 -2.52
CA LEU A 343 -10.18 32.50 -1.14
C LEU A 343 -9.49 33.53 -0.23
N GLU A 344 -10.13 33.86 0.88
CA GLU A 344 -9.50 34.63 1.94
C GLU A 344 -8.47 33.79 2.67
N VAL A 345 -7.24 34.30 2.79
CA VAL A 345 -6.12 33.67 3.50
C VAL A 345 -5.36 34.72 4.32
N ASP A 346 -4.83 34.31 5.44
CA ASP A 346 -3.92 35.20 6.21
C ASP A 346 -2.53 35.19 5.55
N TYR A 347 -2.36 36.08 4.59
CA TYR A 347 -1.11 36.30 3.86
C TYR A 347 -0.72 37.76 3.84
N GLN A 348 0.46 38.08 4.36
CA GLN A 348 0.91 39.47 4.59
C GLN A 348 2.28 39.76 3.95
N LYS A 349 2.72 38.88 3.04
CA LYS A 349 4.02 38.99 2.36
C LYS A 349 3.86 39.54 0.93
N ASP A 350 4.99 39.76 0.25
CA ASP A 350 5.01 40.20 -1.14
C ASP A 350 4.14 39.35 -2.03
N PRO A 351 3.46 39.94 -3.03
CA PRO A 351 2.68 39.20 -3.98
C PRO A 351 3.48 38.05 -4.66
N LEU A 352 2.82 36.93 -4.87
CA LEU A 352 3.40 35.77 -5.52
C LEU A 352 2.45 35.22 -6.58
N ASP A 353 2.98 34.93 -7.74
CA ASP A 353 2.26 34.36 -8.87
C ASP A 353 2.99 33.09 -9.32
N ILE A 354 2.34 31.93 -9.19
CA ILE A 354 2.97 30.64 -9.41
C ILE A 354 1.92 29.62 -9.87
N SER A 355 2.34 28.66 -10.71
CA SER A 355 1.41 27.70 -11.28
C SER A 355 1.82 26.27 -10.95
N PHE A 356 0.82 25.41 -10.77
CA PHE A 356 1.01 23.98 -10.45
C PHE A 356 0.07 23.10 -11.24
N ASN A 357 0.37 21.80 -11.27
CA ASN A 357 -0.59 20.80 -11.71
C ASN A 357 -1.68 20.64 -10.64
N VAL A 358 -2.93 20.93 -11.00
CA VAL A 358 -4.07 20.89 -10.07
C VAL A 358 -4.28 19.50 -9.47
N GLN A 359 -4.06 18.43 -10.26
CA GLN A 359 -4.20 17.06 -9.78
C GLN A 359 -3.19 16.75 -8.65
N TYR A 360 -1.97 17.26 -8.75
CA TYR A 360 -0.98 17.06 -7.69
C TYR A 360 -1.38 17.74 -6.37
N LEU A 361 -2.03 18.90 -6.45
CA LEU A 361 -2.57 19.57 -5.26
C LEU A 361 -3.78 18.82 -4.69
N GLN A 362 -4.69 18.35 -5.53
CA GLN A 362 -5.84 17.55 -5.09
C GLN A 362 -5.43 16.22 -4.49
N ASP A 363 -4.41 15.56 -5.07
CA ASP A 363 -3.94 14.27 -4.56
C ASP A 363 -3.45 14.39 -3.10
N VAL A 364 -2.68 15.41 -2.76
CA VAL A 364 -2.24 15.60 -1.36
C VAL A 364 -3.42 15.94 -0.44
N LEU A 365 -4.31 16.85 -0.86
CA LEU A 365 -5.44 17.27 -0.05
C LEU A 365 -6.45 16.14 0.21
N ASN A 366 -6.62 15.22 -0.75
CA ASN A 366 -7.49 14.05 -0.61
C ASN A 366 -6.92 12.93 0.26
N ASN A 367 -5.59 12.95 0.51
CA ASN A 367 -4.91 11.92 1.30
C ASN A 367 -4.39 12.43 2.65
N LEU A 368 -4.82 13.61 3.07
CA LEU A 368 -4.58 14.16 4.41
C LEU A 368 -5.86 14.10 5.25
N ASP A 369 -5.68 13.80 6.53
CA ASP A 369 -6.78 13.77 7.52
C ASP A 369 -6.87 15.07 8.31
N SER A 370 -5.87 15.95 8.19
CA SER A 370 -5.82 17.22 8.92
C SER A 370 -6.94 18.18 8.47
N GLU A 371 -7.49 18.94 9.41
CA GLU A 371 -8.52 19.94 9.14
C GLU A 371 -7.95 21.11 8.31
N THR A 372 -6.70 21.49 8.57
CA THR A 372 -6.02 22.58 7.89
C THR A 372 -4.72 22.11 7.26
N VAL A 373 -4.27 22.85 6.25
CA VAL A 373 -2.96 22.68 5.61
C VAL A 373 -2.21 24.01 5.59
N GLN A 374 -0.90 23.95 5.71
CA GLN A 374 -0.03 25.10 5.50
C GLN A 374 0.67 24.96 4.15
N CYS A 375 0.51 25.95 3.30
CA CYS A 375 1.22 26.09 2.03
C CYS A 375 2.34 27.10 2.17
N SER A 376 3.57 26.69 1.87
CA SER A 376 4.77 27.53 2.02
C SER A 376 5.51 27.66 0.68
N PHE A 377 6.04 28.86 0.40
CA PHE A 377 6.62 29.23 -0.88
C PHE A 377 7.95 29.98 -0.71
N GLY A 378 8.86 29.79 -1.64
CA GLY A 378 10.02 30.65 -1.84
C GLY A 378 9.71 31.79 -2.81
N ASP A 379 9.99 31.57 -4.08
CA ASP A 379 9.71 32.49 -5.19
C ASP A 379 8.83 31.81 -6.27
N ALA A 380 8.57 32.51 -7.38
CA ALA A 380 7.75 32.01 -8.47
C ALA A 380 8.32 30.78 -9.23
N SER A 381 9.58 30.44 -8.99
CA SER A 381 10.27 29.30 -9.60
C SER A 381 10.57 28.16 -8.63
N SER A 382 10.32 28.39 -7.35
CA SER A 382 10.59 27.42 -6.26
C SER A 382 9.43 26.44 -6.07
N SER A 383 9.73 25.25 -5.62
CA SER A 383 8.70 24.26 -5.24
C SER A 383 7.84 24.77 -4.09
N MET A 384 6.56 24.41 -4.07
CA MET A 384 5.70 24.63 -2.90
C MET A 384 5.89 23.50 -1.90
N LEU A 385 5.94 23.81 -0.64
CA LEU A 385 5.89 22.85 0.46
C LEU A 385 4.50 22.91 1.12
N ILE A 386 3.85 21.76 1.21
CA ILE A 386 2.59 21.57 1.95
C ILE A 386 2.87 20.73 3.19
N THR A 387 2.42 21.22 4.34
CA THR A 387 2.50 20.52 5.63
C THR A 387 1.14 20.52 6.30
N ALA A 388 0.94 19.62 7.24
CA ALA A 388 -0.25 19.58 8.10
C ALA A 388 0.13 20.16 9.48
N PRO A 389 -0.49 21.26 9.91
CA PRO A 389 -0.24 21.83 11.25
C PRO A 389 -0.48 20.78 12.35
N GLY A 390 0.47 20.66 13.27
CA GLY A 390 0.44 19.64 14.33
C GLY A 390 1.01 18.27 13.93
N GLU A 391 1.38 18.07 12.69
CA GLU A 391 2.01 16.84 12.18
C GLU A 391 3.48 17.11 11.78
N GLU A 392 4.41 16.74 12.64
CA GLU A 392 5.82 17.10 12.46
C GLU A 392 6.52 16.37 11.31
N HIS A 393 6.00 15.24 10.88
CA HIS A 393 6.71 14.33 9.98
C HIS A 393 6.22 14.36 8.54
N PHE A 394 4.98 14.80 8.30
CA PHE A 394 4.45 14.87 6.94
C PHE A 394 5.03 16.06 6.18
N ARG A 395 5.49 15.79 4.95
CA ARG A 395 5.97 16.79 4.00
C ARG A 395 5.51 16.43 2.59
N TYR A 396 4.99 17.41 1.89
CA TYR A 396 4.68 17.27 0.47
C TYR A 396 5.31 18.43 -0.30
N VAL A 397 6.06 18.08 -1.32
CA VAL A 397 6.73 19.05 -2.19
C VAL A 397 6.17 18.90 -3.59
N VAL A 398 5.81 20.01 -4.24
CA VAL A 398 5.34 20.03 -5.63
C VAL A 398 6.08 21.08 -6.43
N MET A 399 6.57 20.67 -7.61
CA MET A 399 7.31 21.57 -8.51
C MET A 399 6.36 22.49 -9.27
N PRO A 400 6.73 23.76 -9.47
CA PRO A 400 5.94 24.69 -10.25
C PRO A 400 5.92 24.32 -11.73
N MET A 401 4.88 24.74 -12.41
CA MET A 401 4.74 24.63 -13.86
C MET A 401 4.90 25.99 -14.50
N ARG A 402 5.47 26.02 -15.71
CA ARG A 402 5.40 27.18 -16.60
C ARG A 402 4.16 27.00 -17.47
N ILE A 403 3.19 27.88 -17.30
CA ILE A 403 1.96 27.94 -18.11
C ILE A 403 2.06 29.14 -19.06
#